data_d3a239c27b466f4b3d5997a44fd4e427
#
_entry.id   d3a239c27b466f4b3d5997a44fd4e427
#
_cell.length_a   1.000
_cell.length_b   1.000
_cell.length_c   1.000
_cell.angle_alpha   90.00
_cell.angle_beta   90.00
_cell.angle_gamma   90.00
#
_symmetry.space_group_name_H-M   'P 1'
#
loop_
_entity.id
_entity.type
_entity.pdbx_description
1 polymer ?
#
loop_
_entity_poly.entity_id
_entity_poly.type
_entity_poly.pdbx_seq_one_letter_code
_entity_poly.pdbx_strand_id
1 'polypeptide(L)'
;AGLEARMPLPYMIALTPLLWVPLMILAAVAAWQHEWTAMSLLIVVALIASSQRINYWGTSIDPAGKRKESHRETARETTSPTLSKSHNSNTSGTSNTPKEGPETISDGHCETTRETLSPQFSVMTMNCRYGRADAAEIIRNIRERNISVLALQEVTDDLITRLTEADINELLPYHQFGDAKETDNGGFNVIYSRYEPSAAVPNVVSIPAADVPAITLKTSGNRTVTLCSAHPKSPMRGCADWSAGILGLRELARAKSVSNRNIVVVMGDLNSSTDHPSFRA
;
A
#
# COMPACT_ATOMS: atom_id res chain seq x y z
N ALA A 1 1.54 27.01 -1.04
CA ALA A 1 1.77 26.26 -2.26
C ALA A 1 2.97 26.86 -3.00
N GLY A 2 3.91 26.04 -3.42
CA GLY A 2 5.09 26.48 -4.17
C GLY A 2 4.77 26.80 -5.64
N LEU A 3 5.80 27.12 -6.42
CA LEU A 3 5.66 27.39 -7.87
C LEU A 3 5.05 26.18 -8.61
N GLU A 4 5.28 24.96 -8.12
CA GLU A 4 4.70 23.73 -8.66
C GLU A 4 3.15 23.71 -8.67
N ALA A 5 2.49 24.54 -7.84
CA ALA A 5 1.04 24.68 -7.85
C ALA A 5 0.51 25.51 -9.04
N ARG A 6 1.36 25.84 -10.01
CA ARG A 6 0.98 26.59 -11.22
C ARG A 6 1.21 25.76 -12.48
N MET A 7 0.20 25.71 -13.34
CA MET A 7 0.32 25.03 -14.65
C MET A 7 1.37 25.73 -15.53
N PRO A 8 2.18 25.01 -16.31
CA PRO A 8 2.26 23.56 -16.50
C PRO A 8 3.31 22.86 -15.61
N LEU A 9 3.83 23.54 -14.58
CA LEU A 9 5.00 23.09 -13.81
C LEU A 9 4.88 21.69 -13.19
N PRO A 10 3.71 21.24 -12.65
CA PRO A 10 3.61 19.87 -12.13
C PRO A 10 3.98 18.80 -13.15
N TYR A 11 3.56 19.00 -14.43
CA TYR A 11 3.87 18.05 -15.49
C TYR A 11 5.34 18.10 -15.91
N MET A 12 5.89 19.31 -16.00
CA MET A 12 7.31 19.49 -16.32
C MET A 12 8.18 18.82 -15.24
N ILE A 13 7.83 18.97 -13.96
CA ILE A 13 8.53 18.33 -12.86
C ILE A 13 8.39 16.82 -12.93
N ALA A 14 7.19 16.29 -13.18
CA ALA A 14 6.97 14.85 -13.32
C ALA A 14 7.75 14.23 -14.51
N LEU A 15 8.04 15.02 -15.56
CA LEU A 15 8.82 14.60 -16.71
C LEU A 15 10.33 14.78 -16.54
N THR A 16 10.78 15.42 -15.46
CA THR A 16 12.21 15.65 -15.20
C THR A 16 13.06 14.38 -15.32
N PRO A 17 12.64 13.20 -14.81
CA PRO A 17 13.40 11.96 -14.97
C PRO A 17 13.62 11.50 -16.41
N LEU A 18 12.81 11.99 -17.35
CA LEU A 18 12.91 11.66 -18.78
C LEU A 18 13.66 12.73 -19.58
N LEU A 19 14.05 13.85 -18.96
CA LEU A 19 14.66 14.99 -19.63
C LEU A 19 15.99 14.64 -20.34
N TRP A 20 16.70 13.63 -19.87
CA TRP A 20 17.94 13.15 -20.48
C TRP A 20 17.73 12.67 -21.93
N VAL A 21 16.54 12.15 -22.29
CA VAL A 21 16.26 11.64 -23.65
C VAL A 21 16.32 12.76 -24.69
N PRO A 22 15.53 13.86 -24.58
CA PRO A 22 15.64 14.96 -25.55
C PRO A 22 17.01 15.65 -25.52
N LEU A 23 17.68 15.70 -24.36
CA LEU A 23 19.03 16.26 -24.26
C LEU A 23 20.04 15.43 -25.04
N MET A 24 19.96 14.10 -25.03
CA MET A 24 20.83 13.22 -25.83
C MET A 24 20.56 13.36 -27.33
N ILE A 25 19.29 13.53 -27.72
CA ILE A 25 18.94 13.79 -29.12
C ILE A 25 19.56 15.12 -29.58
N LEU A 26 19.43 16.18 -28.79
CA LEU A 26 20.04 17.47 -29.08
C LEU A 26 21.59 17.40 -29.13
N ALA A 27 22.20 16.61 -28.25
CA ALA A 27 23.64 16.37 -28.27
C ALA A 27 24.08 15.68 -29.57
N ALA A 28 23.30 14.70 -30.06
CA ALA A 28 23.57 14.06 -31.34
C ALA A 28 23.45 15.04 -32.52
N VAL A 29 22.47 15.95 -32.51
CA VAL A 29 22.34 17.01 -33.53
C VAL A 29 23.51 17.98 -33.45
N ALA A 30 23.92 18.39 -32.25
CA ALA A 30 25.09 19.27 -32.08
C ALA A 30 26.37 18.60 -32.59
N ALA A 31 26.56 17.30 -32.35
CA ALA A 31 27.66 16.54 -32.89
C ALA A 31 27.67 16.52 -34.44
N TRP A 32 26.52 16.36 -35.07
CA TRP A 32 26.38 16.43 -36.53
C TRP A 32 26.78 17.79 -37.07
N GLN A 33 26.43 18.87 -36.35
CA GLN A 33 26.78 20.24 -36.74
C GLN A 33 28.20 20.62 -36.35
N HIS A 34 29.00 19.66 -35.82
CA HIS A 34 30.37 19.88 -35.32
C HIS A 34 30.49 20.87 -34.16
N GLU A 35 29.38 21.12 -33.44
CA GLU A 35 29.31 21.99 -32.25
C GLU A 35 29.73 21.21 -30.99
N TRP A 36 31.01 20.87 -30.87
CA TRP A 36 31.53 19.98 -29.81
C TRP A 36 31.32 20.52 -28.39
N THR A 37 31.35 21.83 -28.21
CA THR A 37 31.12 22.48 -26.92
C THR A 37 29.66 22.33 -26.47
N ALA A 38 28.72 22.56 -27.39
CA ALA A 38 27.28 22.37 -27.13
C ALA A 38 26.95 20.90 -26.83
N MET A 39 27.50 19.96 -27.60
CA MET A 39 27.37 18.51 -27.38
C MET A 39 27.83 18.13 -25.97
N SER A 40 29.03 18.55 -25.57
CA SER A 40 29.61 18.22 -24.27
C SER A 40 28.74 18.76 -23.12
N LEU A 41 28.25 20.00 -23.22
CA LEU A 41 27.37 20.59 -22.21
C LEU A 41 26.06 19.83 -22.12
N LEU A 42 25.44 19.49 -23.25
CA LEU A 42 24.17 18.73 -23.24
C LEU A 42 24.31 17.34 -22.62
N ILE A 43 25.43 16.66 -22.88
CA ILE A 43 25.72 15.36 -22.24
C ILE A 43 25.89 15.51 -20.74
N VAL A 44 26.62 16.50 -20.26
CA VAL A 44 26.82 16.75 -18.84
C VAL A 44 25.46 17.02 -18.16
N VAL A 45 24.61 17.87 -18.75
CA VAL A 45 23.27 18.15 -18.22
C VAL A 45 22.39 16.89 -18.24
N ALA A 46 22.46 16.07 -19.29
CA ALA A 46 21.74 14.81 -19.36
C ALA A 46 22.19 13.82 -18.28
N LEU A 47 23.48 13.74 -17.99
CA LEU A 47 24.02 12.90 -16.91
C LEU A 47 23.56 13.38 -15.54
N ILE A 48 23.57 14.69 -15.28
CA ILE A 48 23.05 15.28 -14.05
C ILE A 48 21.56 14.95 -13.91
N ALA A 49 20.74 15.16 -14.95
CA ALA A 49 19.32 14.83 -14.94
C ALA A 49 19.07 13.35 -14.67
N SER A 50 19.89 12.45 -15.25
CA SER A 50 19.75 11.01 -15.04
C SER A 50 20.18 10.58 -13.62
N SER A 51 21.15 11.26 -13.01
CA SER A 51 21.65 10.95 -11.67
C SER A 51 20.65 11.31 -10.55
N GLN A 52 19.71 12.22 -10.84
CA GLN A 52 18.65 12.61 -9.89
C GLN A 52 17.56 11.54 -9.72
N ARG A 53 17.66 10.41 -10.42
CA ARG A 53 16.69 9.33 -10.31
C ARG A 53 16.76 8.70 -8.91
N ILE A 54 15.62 8.69 -8.23
CA ILE A 54 15.45 7.93 -7.00
C ILE A 54 15.20 6.48 -7.42
N ASN A 55 16.09 5.56 -7.03
CA ASN A 55 15.89 4.14 -7.24
C ASN A 55 14.78 3.62 -6.30
N TYR A 56 13.56 3.48 -6.81
CA TYR A 56 12.43 2.90 -6.05
C TYR A 56 12.64 1.43 -5.68
N TRP A 57 13.47 0.73 -6.43
CA TRP A 57 13.83 -0.66 -6.19
C TRP A 57 15.14 -0.74 -5.39
N GLY A 58 15.16 -0.06 -4.24
CA GLY A 58 16.23 -0.21 -3.29
C GLY A 58 16.31 -1.66 -2.81
N THR A 59 17.50 -2.24 -2.83
CA THR A 59 17.77 -3.50 -2.15
C THR A 59 17.26 -3.41 -0.71
N SER A 60 16.41 -4.35 -0.30
CA SER A 60 15.96 -4.49 1.08
C SER A 60 17.19 -4.48 1.99
N ILE A 61 17.34 -3.44 2.78
CA ILE A 61 18.37 -3.40 3.81
C ILE A 61 17.79 -4.19 4.97
N ASP A 62 18.37 -5.39 5.19
CA ASP A 62 18.12 -6.16 6.40
C ASP A 62 18.56 -5.30 7.62
N PRO A 63 17.75 -5.19 8.69
CA PRO A 63 18.12 -4.40 9.87
C PRO A 63 19.45 -4.81 10.51
N ALA A 64 20.04 -5.93 10.11
CA ALA A 64 21.38 -6.38 10.52
C ALA A 64 22.52 -5.94 9.58
N GLY A 65 22.25 -5.08 8.57
CA GLY A 65 23.29 -4.51 7.71
C GLY A 65 23.97 -5.47 6.71
N LYS A 66 23.40 -6.65 6.47
CA LYS A 66 23.96 -7.61 5.49
C LYS A 66 23.16 -7.57 4.19
N ARG A 67 23.84 -7.23 3.11
CA ARG A 67 23.34 -7.24 1.72
C ARG A 67 23.06 -8.69 1.31
N LYS A 68 21.79 -9.05 1.11
CA LYS A 68 21.44 -10.32 0.44
C LYS A 68 21.52 -10.12 -1.07
N GLU A 69 22.49 -10.74 -1.71
CA GLU A 69 22.47 -10.95 -3.16
C GLU A 69 21.35 -11.95 -3.48
N SER A 70 20.46 -11.55 -4.41
CA SER A 70 19.39 -12.43 -4.87
C SER A 70 20.00 -13.52 -5.76
N HIS A 71 20.23 -14.69 -5.21
CA HIS A 71 20.43 -15.89 -6.00
C HIS A 71 19.10 -16.31 -6.65
N ARG A 72 19.09 -16.22 -7.94
CA ARG A 72 18.07 -16.78 -8.83
C ARG A 72 18.31 -18.28 -8.90
N GLU A 73 17.66 -19.03 -8.03
CA GLU A 73 17.73 -20.47 -8.05
C GLU A 73 16.68 -21.06 -8.98
N THR A 74 17.17 -21.63 -10.05
CA THR A 74 16.43 -22.36 -11.07
C THR A 74 15.89 -23.65 -10.44
N ALA A 75 14.58 -23.83 -10.43
CA ALA A 75 13.94 -25.08 -10.06
C ALA A 75 14.39 -26.20 -10.98
N ARG A 76 14.97 -27.25 -10.43
CA ARG A 76 15.20 -28.53 -11.06
C ARG A 76 14.40 -29.58 -10.33
N GLU A 77 13.45 -30.16 -11.06
CA GLU A 77 12.71 -31.36 -10.69
C GLU A 77 13.65 -32.51 -10.35
N THR A 78 13.33 -33.27 -9.30
CA THR A 78 13.65 -34.69 -9.27
C THR A 78 12.66 -35.46 -8.37
N THR A 79 11.90 -36.30 -9.04
CA THR A 79 11.13 -37.51 -8.73
C THR A 79 11.37 -38.22 -7.39
N SER A 80 10.22 -38.71 -6.87
CA SER A 80 10.01 -39.78 -5.85
C SER A 80 10.76 -41.09 -6.16
N PRO A 81 10.75 -42.21 -5.35
CA PRO A 81 9.67 -42.69 -4.48
C PRO A 81 10.09 -43.53 -3.22
N THR A 82 9.09 -44.03 -2.53
CA THR A 82 8.91 -45.37 -1.94
C THR A 82 8.88 -45.56 -0.41
N LEU A 83 7.70 -45.93 0.03
CA LEU A 83 7.22 -46.97 0.95
C LEU A 83 8.14 -47.48 2.07
N SER A 84 7.62 -47.56 3.29
CA SER A 84 7.40 -48.84 3.95
C SER A 84 6.53 -48.78 5.21
N LYS A 85 5.72 -49.80 5.34
CA LYS A 85 4.76 -50.19 6.35
C LYS A 85 5.43 -50.67 7.67
N SER A 86 4.70 -50.61 8.78
CA SER A 86 4.19 -51.73 9.58
C SER A 86 3.92 -51.29 11.01
N HIS A 87 2.76 -51.50 11.45
CA HIS A 87 2.18 -52.61 12.23
C HIS A 87 2.26 -52.48 13.75
N ASN A 88 1.05 -52.46 14.32
CA ASN A 88 0.53 -53.29 15.46
C ASN A 88 0.90 -52.85 16.89
N SER A 89 0.04 -52.89 17.85
CA SER A 89 -1.21 -53.57 18.19
C SER A 89 -1.51 -53.33 19.68
N ASN A 90 -2.80 -53.25 20.05
CA ASN A 90 -3.47 -53.85 21.23
C ASN A 90 -2.93 -53.53 22.65
N THR A 91 -3.72 -53.23 23.65
CA THR A 91 -4.94 -53.89 24.20
C THR A 91 -5.46 -53.15 25.41
N SER A 92 -6.78 -53.10 25.53
CA SER A 92 -7.65 -53.38 26.69
C SER A 92 -7.38 -52.80 28.08
N GLY A 93 -8.37 -52.11 28.63
CA GLY A 93 -9.26 -52.70 29.57
C GLY A 93 -9.70 -51.79 30.71
N THR A 94 -10.99 -51.74 30.89
CA THR A 94 -11.83 -51.80 32.11
C THR A 94 -12.09 -50.54 32.93
N SER A 95 -13.36 -50.08 32.77
CA SER A 95 -14.39 -49.70 33.76
C SER A 95 -14.02 -49.13 35.14
N ASN A 96 -14.62 -47.99 35.48
CA ASN A 96 -15.64 -47.88 36.55
C ASN A 96 -16.11 -46.42 36.69
N THR A 97 -17.45 -46.25 36.72
CA THR A 97 -18.27 -45.08 37.08
C THR A 97 -18.59 -45.16 38.60
N PRO A 98 -19.31 -44.19 39.21
CA PRO A 98 -19.26 -42.71 39.21
C PRO A 98 -19.13 -42.15 40.65
N LYS A 99 -18.87 -40.85 40.79
CA LYS A 99 -19.30 -40.08 41.97
C LYS A 99 -19.58 -38.65 41.57
N GLU A 100 -20.84 -38.27 41.81
CA GLU A 100 -21.38 -36.92 41.76
C GLU A 100 -20.74 -36.00 42.80
N GLY A 101 -20.50 -34.76 42.45
CA GLY A 101 -20.17 -33.64 43.34
C GLY A 101 -20.30 -32.31 42.59
N PRO A 102 -20.67 -31.17 43.20
CA PRO A 102 -21.58 -30.18 42.65
C PRO A 102 -20.95 -29.26 41.61
N GLU A 103 -21.82 -28.86 40.68
CA GLU A 103 -21.56 -27.87 39.60
C GLU A 103 -21.13 -26.52 40.20
N THR A 104 -19.93 -26.12 39.90
CA THR A 104 -19.50 -24.72 39.95
C THR A 104 -19.61 -24.19 38.53
N ILE A 105 -20.58 -23.33 38.30
CA ILE A 105 -20.74 -22.54 37.08
C ILE A 105 -19.52 -21.61 37.03
N SER A 106 -18.51 -21.96 36.24
CA SER A 106 -17.49 -21.02 35.88
C SER A 106 -18.02 -20.22 34.69
N ASP A 107 -18.27 -18.94 34.91
CA ASP A 107 -18.46 -17.96 33.86
C ASP A 107 -17.28 -18.06 32.87
N GLY A 108 -17.56 -18.72 31.76
CA GLY A 108 -16.65 -18.77 30.63
C GLY A 108 -16.56 -17.37 30.01
N HIS A 109 -15.63 -16.58 30.47
CA HIS A 109 -15.16 -15.43 29.72
C HIS A 109 -14.60 -15.98 28.41
N CYS A 110 -15.40 -15.86 27.35
CA CYS A 110 -14.93 -16.01 25.98
C CYS A 110 -14.00 -14.82 25.72
N GLU A 111 -12.74 -14.93 26.10
CA GLU A 111 -11.69 -14.05 25.61
C GLU A 111 -11.59 -14.29 24.12
N THR A 112 -12.30 -13.46 23.34
CA THR A 112 -12.07 -13.34 21.91
C THR A 112 -10.63 -12.86 21.75
N THR A 113 -9.74 -13.79 21.47
CA THR A 113 -8.33 -13.50 21.17
C THR A 113 -8.33 -12.62 19.94
N ARG A 114 -8.21 -11.30 20.12
CA ARG A 114 -8.01 -10.37 19.02
C ARG A 114 -6.73 -10.75 18.32
N GLU A 115 -6.86 -11.22 17.09
CA GLU A 115 -5.70 -11.51 16.26
C GLU A 115 -4.84 -10.26 16.10
N THR A 116 -3.63 -10.30 16.63
CA THR A 116 -2.64 -9.25 16.41
C THR A 116 -2.00 -9.45 15.04
N LEU A 117 -1.68 -8.35 14.36
CA LEU A 117 -0.94 -8.39 13.10
C LEU A 117 0.28 -9.30 13.21
N SER A 118 0.42 -10.20 12.24
CA SER A 118 1.67 -10.91 11.98
C SER A 118 2.82 -9.88 11.84
N PRO A 119 4.06 -10.22 12.20
CA PRO A 119 5.21 -9.35 11.97
C PRO A 119 5.40 -8.99 10.48
N GLN A 120 4.83 -9.76 9.58
CA GLN A 120 4.77 -9.46 8.14
C GLN A 120 3.32 -9.54 7.66
N PHE A 121 2.81 -8.47 7.09
CA PHE A 121 1.50 -8.41 6.45
C PHE A 121 1.61 -7.72 5.09
N SER A 122 0.79 -8.16 4.14
CA SER A 122 0.78 -7.63 2.78
C SER A 122 -0.28 -6.55 2.63
N VAL A 123 0.08 -5.46 1.99
CA VAL A 123 -0.85 -4.38 1.65
C VAL A 123 -0.94 -4.22 0.13
N MET A 124 -2.12 -3.87 -0.35
CA MET A 124 -2.37 -3.54 -1.75
C MET A 124 -3.10 -2.22 -1.83
N THR A 125 -2.75 -1.39 -2.81
CA THR A 125 -3.50 -0.18 -3.14
C THR A 125 -3.77 -0.12 -4.63
N MET A 126 -4.96 0.37 -5.01
CA MET A 126 -5.36 0.48 -6.40
C MET A 126 -6.40 1.58 -6.60
N ASN A 127 -6.17 2.45 -7.60
CA ASN A 127 -7.21 3.32 -8.14
C ASN A 127 -8.15 2.52 -9.04
N CYS A 128 -9.44 2.52 -8.74
CA CYS A 128 -10.47 1.74 -9.42
C CYS A 128 -11.08 2.43 -10.66
N ARG A 129 -10.55 3.61 -11.01
CA ARG A 129 -10.94 4.33 -12.23
C ARG A 129 -12.46 4.46 -12.38
N TYR A 130 -13.11 5.21 -11.48
CA TYR A 130 -14.58 5.39 -11.44
C TYR A 130 -15.34 4.06 -11.27
N GLY A 131 -14.86 3.19 -10.41
CA GLY A 131 -15.47 1.88 -10.17
C GLY A 131 -15.36 0.90 -11.32
N ARG A 132 -14.51 1.15 -12.35
CA ARG A 132 -14.37 0.28 -13.53
C ARG A 132 -13.47 -0.92 -13.31
N ALA A 133 -12.85 -1.03 -12.16
CA ALA A 133 -12.01 -2.18 -11.82
C ALA A 133 -12.83 -3.47 -11.84
N ASP A 134 -12.18 -4.56 -12.24
CA ASP A 134 -12.76 -5.90 -12.21
C ASP A 134 -12.70 -6.47 -10.78
N ALA A 135 -13.88 -6.68 -10.18
CA ALA A 135 -14.01 -7.22 -8.84
C ALA A 135 -13.40 -8.62 -8.71
N ALA A 136 -13.61 -9.49 -9.69
CA ALA A 136 -13.06 -10.86 -9.68
C ALA A 136 -11.51 -10.85 -9.69
N GLU A 137 -10.92 -9.93 -10.47
CA GLU A 137 -9.48 -9.73 -10.53
C GLU A 137 -8.92 -9.23 -9.18
N ILE A 138 -9.63 -8.30 -8.53
CA ILE A 138 -9.26 -7.82 -7.19
C ILE A 138 -9.27 -8.99 -6.20
N ILE A 139 -10.34 -9.78 -6.16
CA ILE A 139 -10.49 -10.94 -5.27
C ILE A 139 -9.39 -11.98 -5.54
N ARG A 140 -9.09 -12.25 -6.80
CA ARG A 140 -8.00 -13.16 -7.18
C ARG A 140 -6.67 -12.68 -6.62
N ASN A 141 -6.32 -11.40 -6.79
CA ASN A 141 -5.08 -10.83 -6.26
C ASN A 141 -5.02 -10.89 -4.73
N ILE A 142 -6.15 -10.65 -4.03
CA ILE A 142 -6.21 -10.76 -2.56
C ILE A 142 -5.84 -12.18 -2.13
N ARG A 143 -6.39 -13.21 -2.79
CA ARG A 143 -6.14 -14.62 -2.47
C ARG A 143 -4.71 -15.04 -2.81
N GLU A 144 -4.28 -14.82 -4.05
CA GLU A 144 -2.97 -15.27 -4.55
C GLU A 144 -1.80 -14.62 -3.83
N ARG A 145 -1.94 -13.33 -3.47
CA ARG A 145 -0.87 -12.56 -2.82
C ARG A 145 -1.04 -12.46 -1.31
N ASN A 146 -2.03 -13.15 -0.74
CA ASN A 146 -2.35 -13.12 0.68
C ASN A 146 -2.44 -11.68 1.24
N ILE A 147 -3.20 -10.83 0.56
CA ILE A 147 -3.34 -9.43 0.95
C ILE A 147 -4.09 -9.34 2.27
N SER A 148 -3.53 -8.59 3.20
CA SER A 148 -4.10 -8.37 4.53
C SER A 148 -4.87 -7.06 4.65
N VAL A 149 -4.44 -6.04 3.90
CA VAL A 149 -5.10 -4.73 3.85
C VAL A 149 -5.15 -4.25 2.41
N LEU A 150 -6.33 -3.80 1.99
CA LEU A 150 -6.60 -3.29 0.65
C LEU A 150 -7.12 -1.86 0.74
N ALA A 151 -6.43 -0.92 0.08
CA ALA A 151 -6.85 0.47 -0.06
C ALA A 151 -7.27 0.75 -1.51
N LEU A 152 -8.52 1.14 -1.71
CA LEU A 152 -9.06 1.45 -3.03
C LEU A 152 -9.41 2.93 -3.13
N GLN A 153 -9.21 3.51 -4.31
CA GLN A 153 -9.55 4.88 -4.66
C GLN A 153 -10.48 4.88 -5.88
N GLU A 154 -11.23 5.96 -6.05
CA GLU A 154 -12.25 6.11 -7.10
C GLU A 154 -13.29 4.97 -7.09
N VAL A 155 -13.71 4.58 -5.90
CA VAL A 155 -14.71 3.54 -5.70
C VAL A 155 -16.11 4.11 -5.87
N THR A 156 -17.03 3.31 -6.41
CA THR A 156 -18.46 3.61 -6.57
C THR A 156 -19.29 2.56 -5.84
N ASP A 157 -20.55 2.88 -5.52
CA ASP A 157 -21.48 1.92 -4.90
C ASP A 157 -21.66 0.65 -5.73
N ASP A 158 -21.65 0.79 -7.07
CA ASP A 158 -21.69 -0.35 -7.99
C ASP A 158 -20.48 -1.28 -7.82
N LEU A 159 -19.27 -0.73 -7.68
CA LEU A 159 -18.08 -1.55 -7.43
C LEU A 159 -18.15 -2.22 -6.05
N ILE A 160 -18.66 -1.54 -5.02
CA ILE A 160 -18.85 -2.15 -3.71
C ILE A 160 -19.82 -3.34 -3.79
N THR A 161 -20.92 -3.19 -4.52
CA THR A 161 -21.87 -4.29 -4.75
C THR A 161 -21.18 -5.48 -5.40
N ARG A 162 -20.44 -5.27 -6.50
CA ARG A 162 -19.70 -6.34 -7.20
C ARG A 162 -18.61 -6.99 -6.34
N LEU A 163 -17.92 -6.22 -5.49
CA LEU A 163 -16.94 -6.76 -4.55
C LEU A 163 -17.61 -7.61 -3.48
N THR A 164 -18.79 -7.19 -3.00
CA THR A 164 -19.57 -7.92 -1.99
C THR A 164 -20.09 -9.24 -2.59
N GLU A 165 -20.61 -9.22 -3.80
CA GLU A 165 -21.05 -10.41 -4.54
C GLU A 165 -19.88 -11.38 -4.85
N ALA A 166 -18.66 -10.87 -4.91
CA ALA A 166 -17.43 -11.64 -5.11
C ALA A 166 -16.76 -12.06 -3.78
N ASP A 167 -17.47 -11.98 -2.65
CA ASP A 167 -17.07 -12.46 -1.32
C ASP A 167 -15.89 -11.71 -0.69
N ILE A 168 -15.73 -10.41 -0.96
CA ILE A 168 -14.66 -9.62 -0.34
C ILE A 168 -14.74 -9.67 1.19
N ASN A 169 -15.93 -9.69 1.77
CA ASN A 169 -16.16 -9.68 3.21
C ASN A 169 -15.73 -10.99 3.90
N GLU A 170 -15.63 -12.10 3.16
CA GLU A 170 -15.05 -13.34 3.69
C GLU A 170 -13.52 -13.25 3.82
N LEU A 171 -12.87 -12.47 2.94
CA LEU A 171 -11.42 -12.34 2.90
C LEU A 171 -10.91 -11.19 3.77
N LEU A 172 -11.65 -10.07 3.76
CA LEU A 172 -11.33 -8.81 4.44
C LEU A 172 -12.60 -8.27 5.12
N PRO A 173 -12.99 -8.85 6.26
CA PRO A 173 -14.30 -8.58 6.89
C PRO A 173 -14.46 -7.17 7.47
N TYR A 174 -13.35 -6.48 7.72
CA TYR A 174 -13.39 -5.13 8.30
C TYR A 174 -13.11 -4.09 7.24
N HIS A 175 -13.87 -3.00 7.26
CA HIS A 175 -13.69 -1.93 6.31
C HIS A 175 -14.02 -0.56 6.91
N GLN A 176 -13.47 0.49 6.28
CA GLN A 176 -13.81 1.88 6.54
C GLN A 176 -13.94 2.60 5.21
N PHE A 177 -15.11 3.17 4.96
CA PHE A 177 -15.38 4.05 3.81
C PHE A 177 -15.07 5.50 4.18
N GLY A 178 -14.60 6.28 3.20
CA GLY A 178 -14.75 7.72 3.22
C GLY A 178 -16.13 8.11 2.74
N ASP A 179 -16.63 9.28 3.12
CA ASP A 179 -17.91 9.79 2.64
C ASP A 179 -17.80 10.19 1.17
N ALA A 180 -18.80 9.84 0.37
CA ALA A 180 -18.91 10.29 -1.00
C ALA A 180 -19.25 11.78 -1.04
N LYS A 181 -18.51 12.55 -1.85
CA LYS A 181 -18.72 13.99 -2.04
C LYS A 181 -18.86 14.34 -3.52
N GLU A 182 -19.69 15.30 -3.84
CA GLU A 182 -19.84 15.79 -5.23
C GLU A 182 -18.51 16.32 -5.82
N THR A 183 -17.60 16.78 -4.96
CA THR A 183 -16.28 17.31 -5.35
C THR A 183 -15.24 16.22 -5.57
N ASP A 184 -15.59 14.96 -5.36
CA ASP A 184 -14.64 13.85 -5.47
C ASP A 184 -14.18 13.64 -6.91
N ASN A 185 -12.95 13.17 -7.05
CA ASN A 185 -12.31 12.91 -8.35
C ASN A 185 -12.89 11.69 -9.10
N GLY A 186 -14.14 11.30 -8.81
CA GLY A 186 -14.81 10.20 -9.50
C GLY A 186 -15.13 9.02 -8.62
N GLY A 187 -15.41 9.23 -7.35
CA GLY A 187 -15.75 8.23 -6.36
C GLY A 187 -15.10 8.51 -5.02
N PHE A 188 -15.33 7.63 -4.08
CA PHE A 188 -14.79 7.72 -2.73
C PHE A 188 -13.62 6.76 -2.51
N ASN A 189 -12.94 6.90 -1.37
CA ASN A 189 -11.88 6.01 -0.94
C ASN A 189 -12.42 4.98 0.06
N VAL A 190 -11.85 3.79 0.07
CA VAL A 190 -12.16 2.75 1.06
C VAL A 190 -10.90 2.01 1.46
N ILE A 191 -10.90 1.50 2.69
CA ILE A 191 -9.87 0.61 3.17
C ILE A 191 -10.53 -0.64 3.77
N TYR A 192 -10.11 -1.83 3.33
CA TYR A 192 -10.51 -3.13 3.83
C TYR A 192 -9.37 -3.77 4.61
N SER A 193 -9.70 -4.57 5.62
CA SER A 193 -8.72 -5.27 6.45
C SER A 193 -9.18 -6.68 6.81
N ARG A 194 -8.24 -7.60 6.86
CA ARG A 194 -8.42 -8.93 7.42
C ARG A 194 -8.49 -8.88 8.95
N TYR A 195 -7.82 -7.92 9.56
CA TYR A 195 -7.69 -7.79 11.01
C TYR A 195 -8.64 -6.74 11.55
N GLU A 196 -9.18 -6.99 12.73
CA GLU A 196 -10.04 -6.05 13.44
C GLU A 196 -9.27 -4.77 13.79
N PRO A 197 -9.73 -3.59 13.32
CA PRO A 197 -9.07 -2.35 13.66
C PRO A 197 -9.35 -1.95 15.12
N SER A 198 -8.34 -1.43 15.80
CA SER A 198 -8.52 -0.82 17.13
C SER A 198 -9.15 0.57 17.06
N ALA A 199 -9.09 1.20 15.88
CA ALA A 199 -9.77 2.45 15.55
C ALA A 199 -9.98 2.52 14.02
N ALA A 200 -11.10 3.10 13.61
CA ALA A 200 -11.43 3.38 12.22
C ALA A 200 -12.09 4.75 12.14
N VAL A 201 -11.72 5.55 11.14
CA VAL A 201 -12.28 6.89 10.92
C VAL A 201 -12.50 7.13 9.42
N PRO A 202 -13.62 7.75 9.02
CA PRO A 202 -13.92 7.99 7.61
C PRO A 202 -13.01 9.05 6.98
N ASN A 203 -12.52 10.01 7.77
CA ASN A 203 -11.63 11.06 7.29
C ASN A 203 -10.62 11.45 8.38
N VAL A 204 -9.39 10.98 8.26
CA VAL A 204 -8.33 11.22 9.24
C VAL A 204 -7.65 12.57 9.04
N VAL A 205 -7.75 13.16 7.86
CA VAL A 205 -7.22 14.47 7.52
C VAL A 205 -8.05 15.08 6.39
N SER A 206 -8.48 16.35 6.57
CA SER A 206 -9.22 17.05 5.53
C SER A 206 -8.27 17.58 4.47
N ILE A 207 -8.48 17.14 3.23
CA ILE A 207 -7.79 17.61 2.04
C ILE A 207 -8.83 18.10 1.00
N PRO A 208 -8.46 18.95 0.03
CA PRO A 208 -9.39 19.42 -1.01
C PRO A 208 -9.67 18.33 -2.06
N ALA A 209 -10.14 17.16 -1.63
CA ALA A 209 -10.45 16.02 -2.46
C ALA A 209 -11.37 15.05 -1.67
N ALA A 210 -11.47 13.77 -2.10
CA ALA A 210 -12.14 12.70 -1.39
C ALA A 210 -11.63 12.55 0.05
N ASP A 211 -12.51 12.10 0.95
CA ASP A 211 -12.13 11.80 2.32
C ASP A 211 -11.01 10.75 2.37
N VAL A 212 -10.23 10.82 3.44
CA VAL A 212 -9.09 9.93 3.67
C VAL A 212 -9.44 8.95 4.78
N PRO A 213 -10.13 7.83 4.47
CA PRO A 213 -10.44 6.82 5.47
C PRO A 213 -9.17 6.16 5.98
N ALA A 214 -9.18 5.85 7.28
CA ALA A 214 -8.05 5.24 7.95
C ALA A 214 -8.49 4.20 8.97
N ILE A 215 -7.68 3.15 9.10
CA ILE A 215 -7.78 2.13 10.14
C ILE A 215 -6.48 2.07 10.93
N THR A 216 -6.58 1.78 12.22
CA THR A 216 -5.42 1.55 13.08
C THR A 216 -5.42 0.12 13.57
N LEU A 217 -4.35 -0.60 13.27
CA LEU A 217 -4.14 -1.99 13.65
C LEU A 217 -3.10 -2.09 14.77
N LYS A 218 -3.32 -3.00 15.72
CA LYS A 218 -2.34 -3.31 16.75
C LYS A 218 -1.33 -4.31 16.20
N THR A 219 -0.06 -4.07 16.47
CA THR A 219 1.03 -5.00 16.17
C THR A 219 1.61 -5.57 17.47
N SER A 220 2.51 -6.54 17.37
CA SER A 220 3.24 -7.06 18.52
C SER A 220 4.01 -5.95 19.25
N GLY A 221 4.15 -6.06 20.58
CA GLY A 221 4.97 -5.13 21.37
C GLY A 221 4.32 -3.75 21.63
N ASN A 222 3.00 -3.70 21.71
CA ASN A 222 2.24 -2.46 21.99
C ASN A 222 2.50 -1.33 20.97
N ARG A 223 2.73 -1.72 19.73
CA ARG A 223 2.87 -0.80 18.59
C ARG A 223 1.57 -0.78 17.79
N THR A 224 1.36 0.31 17.06
CA THR A 224 0.22 0.44 16.15
C THR A 224 0.68 0.86 14.76
N VAL A 225 -0.09 0.44 13.75
CA VAL A 225 0.04 0.92 12.38
C VAL A 225 -1.27 1.54 11.97
N THR A 226 -1.24 2.80 11.59
CA THR A 226 -2.39 3.48 10.98
C THR A 226 -2.20 3.48 9.47
N LEU A 227 -3.16 2.90 8.76
CA LEU A 227 -3.16 2.77 7.32
C LEU A 227 -4.27 3.67 6.76
N CYS A 228 -3.94 4.50 5.78
CA CYS A 228 -4.84 5.49 5.20
C CYS A 228 -4.98 5.24 3.69
N SER A 229 -6.20 5.36 3.14
CA SER A 229 -6.46 5.37 1.70
C SER A 229 -6.64 6.82 1.24
N ALA A 230 -5.77 7.33 0.39
CA ALA A 230 -5.75 8.73 -0.02
C ALA A 230 -5.75 8.90 -1.54
N HIS A 231 -6.52 9.88 -2.02
CA HIS A 231 -6.57 10.27 -3.43
C HIS A 231 -6.69 11.80 -3.56
N PRO A 232 -5.57 12.54 -3.46
CA PRO A 232 -5.55 13.97 -3.72
C PRO A 232 -6.01 14.27 -5.15
N LYS A 233 -6.57 15.46 -5.37
CA LYS A 233 -6.91 15.94 -6.72
C LYS A 233 -5.72 15.78 -7.67
N SER A 234 -5.99 15.51 -8.94
CA SER A 234 -4.94 15.58 -9.95
C SER A 234 -4.55 17.03 -10.24
N PRO A 235 -3.31 17.31 -10.65
CA PRO A 235 -2.90 18.68 -11.04
C PRO A 235 -3.76 19.27 -12.15
N MET A 236 -4.32 18.44 -13.06
CA MET A 236 -5.22 18.88 -14.15
C MET A 236 -6.52 19.47 -13.65
N ARG A 237 -6.99 19.02 -12.47
CA ARG A 237 -8.25 19.52 -11.88
C ARG A 237 -8.04 20.68 -10.90
N GLY A 238 -6.81 21.05 -10.63
CA GLY A 238 -6.47 22.19 -9.78
C GLY A 238 -5.12 22.02 -9.11
N CYS A 239 -4.08 22.67 -9.64
CA CYS A 239 -2.72 22.57 -9.10
C CYS A 239 -2.61 23.03 -7.65
N ALA A 240 -3.37 24.08 -7.25
CA ALA A 240 -3.37 24.58 -5.89
C ALA A 240 -3.98 23.56 -4.92
N ASP A 241 -5.14 22.98 -5.26
CA ASP A 241 -5.81 21.95 -4.48
C ASP A 241 -4.99 20.67 -4.40
N TRP A 242 -4.37 20.27 -5.53
CA TRP A 242 -3.45 19.13 -5.57
C TRP A 242 -2.29 19.34 -4.58
N SER A 243 -1.57 20.45 -4.68
CA SER A 243 -0.44 20.75 -3.79
C SER A 243 -0.88 20.86 -2.32
N ALA A 244 -2.03 21.49 -2.05
CA ALA A 244 -2.61 21.57 -0.71
C ALA A 244 -2.98 20.17 -0.17
N GLY A 245 -3.51 19.28 -1.02
CA GLY A 245 -3.81 17.90 -0.67
C GLY A 245 -2.57 17.11 -0.25
N ILE A 246 -1.49 17.17 -1.04
CA ILE A 246 -0.23 16.51 -0.71
C ILE A 246 0.37 17.05 0.59
N LEU A 247 0.38 18.40 0.76
CA LEU A 247 0.88 19.01 1.99
C LEU A 247 0.00 18.69 3.21
N GLY A 248 -1.32 18.53 3.01
CA GLY A 248 -2.24 18.09 4.06
C GLY A 248 -1.92 16.67 4.55
N LEU A 249 -1.60 15.75 3.66
CA LEU A 249 -1.20 14.38 4.04
C LEU A 249 0.07 14.36 4.90
N ARG A 250 0.99 15.31 4.73
CA ARG A 250 2.18 15.45 5.57
C ARG A 250 1.85 15.63 7.05
N GLU A 251 0.72 16.27 7.37
CA GLU A 251 0.31 16.48 8.78
C GLU A 251 0.04 15.15 9.49
N LEU A 252 -0.37 14.10 8.76
CA LEU A 252 -0.51 12.75 9.33
C LEU A 252 0.83 12.19 9.81
N ALA A 253 1.88 12.37 9.02
CA ALA A 253 3.23 11.93 9.38
C ALA A 253 3.76 12.72 10.59
N ARG A 254 3.51 14.02 10.64
CA ARG A 254 3.94 14.90 11.74
C ARG A 254 3.20 14.63 13.04
N ALA A 255 1.86 14.50 12.99
CA ALA A 255 1.04 14.29 14.19
C ALA A 255 1.36 12.96 14.90
N LYS A 256 1.82 11.95 14.19
CA LYS A 256 2.10 10.61 14.71
C LYS A 256 3.59 10.32 14.96
N SER A 257 4.50 11.11 14.39
CA SER A 257 5.94 10.94 14.59
C SER A 257 6.44 11.21 16.02
N VAL A 258 5.59 11.78 16.84
CA VAL A 258 5.89 12.06 18.27
C VAL A 258 5.96 10.75 19.10
N SER A 259 5.48 9.63 18.58
CA SER A 259 5.53 8.35 19.27
C SER A 259 6.25 7.30 18.43
N ASN A 260 7.42 6.84 18.86
CA ASN A 260 8.16 5.73 18.26
C ASN A 260 7.38 4.40 18.22
N ARG A 261 6.13 4.39 18.70
CA ARG A 261 5.24 3.21 18.74
C ARG A 261 4.19 3.20 17.64
N ASN A 262 3.99 4.31 16.95
CA ASN A 262 2.96 4.45 15.92
C ASN A 262 3.59 4.68 14.56
N ILE A 263 3.26 3.82 13.60
CA ILE A 263 3.61 3.99 12.19
C ILE A 263 2.37 4.47 11.45
N VAL A 264 2.54 5.46 10.57
CA VAL A 264 1.48 5.90 9.64
C VAL A 264 1.91 5.54 8.23
N VAL A 265 1.04 4.87 7.49
CA VAL A 265 1.24 4.49 6.10
C VAL A 265 0.10 5.10 5.28
N VAL A 266 0.44 6.02 4.39
CA VAL A 266 -0.49 6.58 3.42
C VAL A 266 -0.34 5.80 2.13
N MET A 267 -1.44 5.22 1.67
CA MET A 267 -1.52 4.44 0.44
C MET A 267 -2.51 5.09 -0.52
N GLY A 268 -2.26 5.00 -1.80
CA GLY A 268 -3.22 5.50 -2.78
C GLY A 268 -2.58 6.05 -4.05
N ASP A 269 -3.43 6.56 -4.92
CA ASP A 269 -3.03 7.35 -6.07
C ASP A 269 -2.83 8.81 -5.63
N LEU A 270 -1.59 9.17 -5.35
CA LEU A 270 -1.25 10.49 -4.85
C LEU A 270 -1.14 11.54 -5.96
N ASN A 271 -1.35 11.17 -7.22
CA ASN A 271 -1.22 12.07 -8.38
C ASN A 271 0.12 12.85 -8.37
N SER A 272 1.15 12.24 -7.79
CA SER A 272 2.45 12.88 -7.54
C SER A 272 3.60 11.96 -7.91
N SER A 273 4.72 12.55 -8.25
CA SER A 273 6.01 11.88 -8.30
C SER A 273 6.90 12.34 -7.16
N THR A 274 7.95 11.58 -6.86
CA THR A 274 8.95 11.95 -5.86
C THR A 274 9.75 13.19 -6.24
N ASP A 275 9.62 13.70 -7.47
CA ASP A 275 10.30 14.92 -7.91
C ASP A 275 9.52 16.18 -7.54
N HIS A 276 8.24 16.06 -7.18
CA HIS A 276 7.45 17.20 -6.74
C HIS A 276 7.89 17.70 -5.36
N PRO A 277 8.22 19.00 -5.21
CA PRO A 277 8.62 19.57 -3.93
C PRO A 277 7.59 19.38 -2.81
N SER A 278 6.28 19.49 -3.08
CA SER A 278 5.23 19.25 -2.08
C SER A 278 5.22 17.80 -1.60
N PHE A 279 5.59 16.85 -2.44
CA PHE A 279 5.68 15.44 -2.05
C PHE A 279 6.91 15.17 -1.16
N ARG A 280 8.00 15.93 -1.34
CA ARG A 280 9.24 15.83 -0.55
C ARG A 280 9.20 16.63 0.76
N ALA A 281 8.25 17.53 0.90
CA ALA A 281 8.16 18.46 2.04
C ALA A 281 7.68 17.76 3.32
#